data_16d71489b813c74bd7b6a3e4485a7b39
#
_entry.id   16d71489b813c74bd7b6a3e4485a7b39
#
_cell.length_a   1.000
_cell.length_b   1.000
_cell.length_c   1.000
_cell.angle_alpha   90.00
_cell.angle_beta   90.00
_cell.angle_gamma   90.00
#
_symmetry.space_group_name_H-M   'P 1'
#
loop_
_entity.id
_entity.type
_entity.pdbx_description
1 polymer ?
#
loop_
_entity_poly.entity_id
_entity_poly.type
_entity_poly.pdbx_seq_one_letter_code
_entity_poly.pdbx_strand_id
1 'polypeptide(L)'
;MFKETWRLPEDIGLSVYTPLYGKNIVLGVTGSTAAYRSVDLARALIRAGASIKVVMTKFAARLISPDLFHWATGSKPYVEMTGETEHIDLAKWADAVVIAPATLNTICKLANGVLDELLVLTATAAIGSGKKVIVVPAMNIRLLRSPVYGRCVEMLREYGVLVVPPYVEEDKAKYPPLQDLVHYIDAVVNRGRDLEGARVLVTAGPTREYIDPVRVLTNPSSGLMGVLVAREAVARGAMVTLVHGPLSTDAPYMVEKVHVDTTEDMARAVNEYTSKYNYDAVVLAAAPADYKPKVKSESKIPTKQFRELVLELESTPKVVKAIVNKP
;
A
#
# COMPACT_ATOMS: atom_id res chain seq x y z
N MET A 1 6.17 29.52 24.73
CA MET A 1 6.29 28.12 25.15
C MET A 1 4.89 27.53 25.22
N PHE A 2 4.29 27.24 24.05
CA PHE A 2 2.95 26.66 23.99
C PHE A 2 3.11 25.15 24.00
N LYS A 3 2.90 24.52 25.15
CA LYS A 3 2.54 23.12 25.23
C LYS A 3 1.06 23.00 24.78
N GLU A 4 0.82 23.05 23.48
CA GLU A 4 -0.41 22.47 22.97
C GLU A 4 -0.34 20.98 23.26
N THR A 5 -1.02 20.56 24.32
CA THR A 5 -1.26 19.14 24.57
C THR A 5 -2.16 18.66 23.44
N TRP A 6 -1.53 17.99 22.45
CA TRP A 6 -2.26 17.31 21.38
C TRP A 6 -3.26 16.35 22.05
N ARG A 7 -4.54 16.54 21.79
CA ARG A 7 -5.60 15.66 22.25
C ARG A 7 -6.18 14.97 21.02
N LEU A 8 -6.32 13.64 21.10
CA LEU A 8 -7.12 12.90 20.14
C LEU A 8 -8.50 13.52 20.05
N PRO A 9 -9.05 13.74 18.83
CA PRO A 9 -10.46 14.03 18.69
C PRO A 9 -11.28 12.96 19.42
N GLU A 10 -12.21 13.34 20.27
CA GLU A 10 -12.96 12.42 21.15
C GLU A 10 -13.73 11.34 20.39
N ASP A 11 -14.03 11.59 19.11
CA ASP A 11 -14.72 10.67 18.20
C ASP A 11 -13.81 9.66 17.49
N ILE A 12 -12.48 9.76 17.68
CA ILE A 12 -11.52 8.80 17.08
C ILE A 12 -11.09 7.76 18.11
N GLY A 13 -11.65 6.56 18.00
CA GLY A 13 -11.12 5.38 18.69
C GLY A 13 -9.79 4.92 18.08
N LEU A 14 -8.80 4.58 18.90
CA LEU A 14 -7.60 3.88 18.44
C LEU A 14 -7.97 2.48 17.94
N SER A 15 -7.26 2.00 16.91
CA SER A 15 -7.39 0.60 16.52
C SER A 15 -6.76 -0.31 17.59
N VAL A 16 -7.13 -1.60 17.61
CA VAL A 16 -6.50 -2.61 18.49
C VAL A 16 -4.99 -2.70 18.22
N TYR A 17 -4.60 -2.48 16.97
CA TYR A 17 -3.20 -2.43 16.54
C TYR A 17 -2.83 -0.99 16.18
N THR A 18 -1.87 -0.42 16.91
CA THR A 18 -1.43 0.97 16.80
C THR A 18 0.06 1.06 16.44
N PRO A 19 0.43 0.66 15.20
CA PRO A 19 1.84 0.55 14.81
C PRO A 19 2.58 1.90 14.80
N LEU A 20 1.85 3.01 14.64
CA LEU A 20 2.39 4.37 14.64
C LEU A 20 2.30 5.08 15.99
N TYR A 21 2.08 4.33 17.07
CA TYR A 21 2.01 4.93 18.41
C TYR A 21 3.30 5.70 18.75
N GLY A 22 3.11 6.95 19.20
CA GLY A 22 4.22 7.85 19.53
C GLY A 22 4.97 8.44 18.34
N LYS A 23 4.51 8.21 17.10
CA LYS A 23 5.07 8.81 15.90
C LYS A 23 4.38 10.12 15.53
N ASN A 24 5.19 11.09 15.15
CA ASN A 24 4.75 12.42 14.72
C ASN A 24 4.86 12.52 13.20
N ILE A 25 3.74 12.78 12.53
CA ILE A 25 3.70 12.87 11.06
C ILE A 25 3.19 14.24 10.63
N VAL A 26 3.95 14.93 9.80
CA VAL A 26 3.45 16.09 9.07
C VAL A 26 2.81 15.60 7.78
N LEU A 27 1.50 15.82 7.63
CA LEU A 27 0.75 15.51 6.43
C LEU A 27 0.64 16.75 5.53
N GLY A 28 1.35 16.72 4.42
CA GLY A 28 1.31 17.72 3.37
C GLY A 28 0.16 17.46 2.40
N VAL A 29 -0.71 18.45 2.17
CA VAL A 29 -1.83 18.35 1.24
C VAL A 29 -1.68 19.36 0.12
N THR A 30 -1.63 18.87 -1.13
CA THR A 30 -1.45 19.73 -2.30
C THR A 30 -2.74 19.86 -3.13
N GLY A 31 -2.74 20.80 -4.06
CA GLY A 31 -3.92 21.16 -4.84
C GLY A 31 -4.31 20.16 -5.93
N SER A 32 -4.58 18.94 -5.54
CA SER A 32 -5.19 17.89 -6.38
C SER A 32 -6.66 17.71 -6.01
N THR A 33 -7.48 17.33 -6.99
CA THR A 33 -8.88 16.93 -6.71
C THR A 33 -8.97 15.74 -5.74
N ALA A 34 -7.89 14.94 -5.59
CA ALA A 34 -7.80 13.86 -4.64
C ALA A 34 -7.54 14.32 -3.18
N ALA A 35 -7.39 15.63 -2.92
CA ALA A 35 -7.10 16.19 -1.59
C ALA A 35 -8.14 15.81 -0.51
N TYR A 36 -9.41 15.58 -0.90
CA TYR A 36 -10.44 15.16 0.04
C TYR A 36 -10.11 13.82 0.72
N ARG A 37 -9.40 12.92 0.05
CA ARG A 37 -8.99 11.61 0.61
C ARG A 37 -7.92 11.73 1.70
N SER A 38 -7.24 12.85 1.77
CA SER A 38 -6.24 13.10 2.80
C SER A 38 -6.85 13.30 4.19
N VAL A 39 -8.13 13.63 4.25
CA VAL A 39 -8.89 13.65 5.51
C VAL A 39 -9.02 12.24 6.07
N ASP A 40 -9.37 11.28 5.20
CA ASP A 40 -9.46 9.86 5.59
C ASP A 40 -8.09 9.31 5.97
N LEU A 41 -7.03 9.71 5.25
CA LEU A 41 -5.66 9.33 5.59
C LEU A 41 -5.25 9.88 6.97
N ALA A 42 -5.53 11.15 7.25
CA ALA A 42 -5.23 11.75 8.55
C ALA A 42 -5.89 10.96 9.68
N ARG A 43 -7.20 10.67 9.54
CA ARG A 43 -7.94 9.89 10.53
C ARG A 43 -7.44 8.44 10.65
N ALA A 44 -7.05 7.81 9.55
CA ALA A 44 -6.52 6.44 9.55
C ALA A 44 -5.15 6.38 10.25
N LEU A 45 -4.26 7.35 10.01
CA LEU A 45 -2.97 7.45 10.70
C LEU A 45 -3.13 7.72 12.20
N ILE A 46 -4.10 8.55 12.59
CA ILE A 46 -4.42 8.77 14.01
C ILE A 46 -4.94 7.48 14.65
N ARG A 47 -5.84 6.74 14.00
CA ARG A 47 -6.29 5.42 14.51
C ARG A 47 -5.14 4.42 14.64
N ALA A 48 -4.12 4.53 13.80
CA ALA A 48 -2.88 3.76 13.90
C ALA A 48 -1.93 4.27 14.99
N GLY A 49 -2.29 5.33 15.73
CA GLY A 49 -1.57 5.85 16.90
C GLY A 49 -0.67 7.05 16.62
N ALA A 50 -0.63 7.58 15.39
CA ALA A 50 0.20 8.74 15.06
C ALA A 50 -0.38 10.06 15.54
N SER A 51 0.50 11.01 15.89
CA SER A 51 0.16 12.43 16.02
C SER A 51 0.30 13.11 14.66
N ILE A 52 -0.70 13.88 14.25
CA ILE A 52 -0.74 14.50 12.92
C ILE A 52 -0.77 16.01 13.00
N LYS A 53 0.13 16.67 12.26
CA LYS A 53 0.01 18.09 11.90
C LYS A 53 -0.15 18.21 10.39
N VAL A 54 -1.06 19.08 9.94
CA VAL A 54 -1.35 19.23 8.51
C VAL A 54 -0.76 20.52 7.97
N VAL A 55 -0.09 20.42 6.82
CA VAL A 55 0.38 21.60 6.06
C VAL A 55 -0.29 21.55 4.69
N MET A 56 -1.02 22.60 4.33
CA MET A 56 -1.73 22.69 3.06
C MET A 56 -1.08 23.73 2.16
N THR A 57 -1.00 23.44 0.85
CA THR A 57 -0.70 24.51 -0.10
C THR A 57 -1.89 25.48 -0.18
N LYS A 58 -1.64 26.75 -0.55
CA LYS A 58 -2.71 27.74 -0.74
C LYS A 58 -3.80 27.25 -1.70
N PHE A 59 -3.40 26.55 -2.75
CA PHE A 59 -4.37 25.99 -3.69
C PHE A 59 -5.18 24.84 -3.12
N ALA A 60 -4.57 23.98 -2.28
CA ALA A 60 -5.29 22.92 -1.57
C ALA A 60 -6.36 23.52 -0.64
N ALA A 61 -6.03 24.56 0.10
CA ALA A 61 -6.96 25.25 1.02
C ALA A 61 -8.16 25.91 0.29
N ARG A 62 -8.05 26.14 -1.00
CA ARG A 62 -9.19 26.61 -1.84
C ARG A 62 -10.07 25.48 -2.34
N LEU A 63 -9.52 24.26 -2.46
CA LEU A 63 -10.27 23.08 -2.92
C LEU A 63 -11.02 22.39 -1.79
N ILE A 64 -10.41 22.37 -0.60
CA ILE A 64 -10.96 21.72 0.58
C ILE A 64 -10.72 22.59 1.81
N SER A 65 -11.77 22.81 2.61
CA SER A 65 -11.66 23.66 3.79
C SER A 65 -10.60 23.18 4.77
N PRO A 66 -9.72 24.06 5.26
CA PRO A 66 -8.83 23.78 6.38
C PRO A 66 -9.57 23.31 7.63
N ASP A 67 -10.79 23.77 7.86
CA ASP A 67 -11.61 23.38 9.04
C ASP A 67 -11.94 21.88 9.04
N LEU A 68 -12.02 21.26 7.86
CA LEU A 68 -12.23 19.81 7.78
C LEU A 68 -11.02 19.04 8.32
N PHE A 69 -9.81 19.52 8.07
CA PHE A 69 -8.60 18.94 8.65
C PHE A 69 -8.46 19.27 10.14
N HIS A 70 -8.88 20.47 10.56
CA HIS A 70 -8.97 20.82 11.99
C HIS A 70 -9.87 19.83 12.74
N TRP A 71 -11.06 19.59 12.21
CA TRP A 71 -11.99 18.57 12.77
C TRP A 71 -11.33 17.18 12.77
N ALA A 72 -10.68 16.78 11.66
CA ALA A 72 -10.12 15.44 11.53
C ALA A 72 -8.93 15.16 12.45
N THR A 73 -8.14 16.19 12.81
CA THR A 73 -6.88 16.04 13.55
C THR A 73 -6.86 16.69 14.91
N GLY A 74 -7.85 17.52 15.24
CA GLY A 74 -7.87 18.34 16.46
C GLY A 74 -6.91 19.55 16.44
N SER A 75 -6.17 19.77 15.33
CA SER A 75 -5.19 20.86 15.19
C SER A 75 -5.46 21.68 13.94
N LYS A 76 -5.29 22.99 14.01
CA LYS A 76 -5.43 23.87 12.83
C LYS A 76 -4.34 23.55 11.81
N PRO A 77 -4.69 23.37 10.53
CA PRO A 77 -3.69 23.24 9.48
C PRO A 77 -2.87 24.51 9.30
N TYR A 78 -1.62 24.33 8.92
CA TYR A 78 -0.72 25.41 8.47
C TYR A 78 -0.92 25.63 6.98
N VAL A 79 -1.17 26.88 6.56
CA VAL A 79 -1.43 27.21 5.13
C VAL A 79 -0.40 28.20 4.60
N GLU A 80 0.01 29.14 5.43
CA GLU A 80 0.91 30.23 5.06
C GLU A 80 2.09 30.30 6.01
N MET A 81 3.18 30.85 5.48
CA MET A 81 4.29 31.29 6.32
C MET A 81 3.87 32.55 7.06
N THR A 82 4.13 32.61 8.34
CA THR A 82 4.00 33.83 9.14
C THR A 82 5.41 34.45 9.37
N GLY A 83 5.60 35.22 10.37
CA GLY A 83 6.95 35.70 10.75
C GLY A 83 7.72 34.71 11.63
N GLU A 84 7.15 33.54 11.91
CA GLU A 84 7.74 32.50 12.74
C GLU A 84 8.50 31.46 11.89
N THR A 85 9.21 30.55 12.53
CA THR A 85 10.00 29.51 11.85
C THR A 85 9.25 28.18 11.78
N GLU A 86 7.97 28.22 11.42
CA GLU A 86 7.06 27.06 11.43
C GLU A 86 7.61 25.84 10.70
N HIS A 87 8.27 26.06 9.55
CA HIS A 87 8.86 24.98 8.74
C HIS A 87 9.97 24.25 9.49
N ILE A 88 10.76 24.95 10.31
CA ILE A 88 11.81 24.34 11.12
C ILE A 88 11.21 23.57 12.29
N ASP A 89 10.20 24.15 12.96
CA ASP A 89 9.55 23.51 14.11
C ASP A 89 8.76 22.27 13.68
N LEU A 90 8.08 22.32 12.53
CA LEU A 90 7.41 21.18 11.94
C LEU A 90 8.39 20.07 11.56
N ALA A 91 9.51 20.41 10.93
CA ALA A 91 10.53 19.44 10.54
C ALA A 91 11.21 18.79 11.77
N LYS A 92 11.48 19.56 12.84
CA LYS A 92 12.02 19.03 14.10
C LYS A 92 11.03 18.12 14.80
N TRP A 93 9.73 18.50 14.83
CA TRP A 93 8.69 17.74 15.49
C TRP A 93 8.39 16.40 14.77
N ALA A 94 8.49 16.37 13.45
CA ALA A 94 8.14 15.21 12.63
C ALA A 94 9.13 14.06 12.74
N ASP A 95 8.63 12.84 12.78
CA ASP A 95 9.37 11.61 12.46
C ASP A 95 9.37 11.37 10.95
N ALA A 96 8.29 11.79 10.27
CA ALA A 96 8.18 11.76 8.83
C ALA A 96 7.30 12.90 8.30
N VAL A 97 7.58 13.32 7.06
CA VAL A 97 6.71 14.21 6.27
C VAL A 97 6.09 13.38 5.15
N VAL A 98 4.76 13.35 5.07
CA VAL A 98 4.00 12.63 4.05
C VAL A 98 3.26 13.64 3.18
N ILE A 99 3.62 13.76 1.91
CA ILE A 99 2.92 14.64 0.95
C ILE A 99 1.91 13.82 0.18
N ALA A 100 0.66 13.89 0.56
CA ALA A 100 -0.43 13.08 0.00
C ALA A 100 -1.75 13.88 -0.06
N PRO A 101 -2.27 14.17 -1.26
CA PRO A 101 -1.68 13.90 -2.57
C PRO A 101 -0.52 14.85 -2.90
N ALA A 102 0.40 14.41 -3.77
CA ALA A 102 1.45 15.25 -4.33
C ALA A 102 1.17 15.53 -5.83
N THR A 103 0.95 16.79 -6.16
CA THR A 103 0.85 17.23 -7.56
C THR A 103 2.23 17.31 -8.21
N LEU A 104 2.28 17.23 -9.55
CA LEU A 104 3.54 17.44 -10.30
C LEU A 104 4.22 18.76 -9.94
N ASN A 105 3.42 19.84 -9.75
CA ASN A 105 3.95 21.13 -9.33
C ASN A 105 4.78 21.03 -8.02
N THR A 106 4.20 20.44 -6.99
CA THR A 106 4.87 20.31 -5.69
C THR A 106 6.06 19.35 -5.77
N ILE A 107 5.94 18.23 -6.52
CA ILE A 107 7.03 17.29 -6.77
C ILE A 107 8.22 18.01 -7.38
N CYS A 108 7.98 18.79 -8.44
CA CYS A 108 9.05 19.49 -9.14
C CYS A 108 9.59 20.71 -8.37
N LYS A 109 8.76 21.40 -7.61
CA LYS A 109 9.25 22.44 -6.68
C LYS A 109 10.22 21.86 -5.66
N LEU A 110 9.85 20.77 -5.02
CA LEU A 110 10.69 20.09 -4.04
C LEU A 110 12.00 19.58 -4.67
N ALA A 111 11.93 18.98 -5.85
CA ALA A 111 13.10 18.46 -6.57
C ALA A 111 14.08 19.57 -6.96
N ASN A 112 13.58 20.75 -7.37
CA ASN A 112 14.40 21.85 -7.85
C ASN A 112 14.70 22.93 -6.76
N GLY A 113 14.28 22.70 -5.52
CA GLY A 113 14.53 23.64 -4.41
C GLY A 113 13.76 24.97 -4.56
N VAL A 114 12.56 24.97 -5.16
CA VAL A 114 11.69 26.14 -5.24
C VAL A 114 10.90 26.25 -3.95
N LEU A 115 11.36 27.07 -3.02
CA LEU A 115 10.93 27.10 -1.62
C LEU A 115 9.91 28.23 -1.33
N ASP A 116 8.95 28.41 -2.19
CA ASP A 116 7.97 29.49 -2.14
C ASP A 116 6.68 29.15 -1.35
N GLU A 117 6.57 27.91 -0.85
CA GLU A 117 5.45 27.43 -0.06
C GLU A 117 5.91 26.75 1.22
N LEU A 118 5.17 26.95 2.32
CA LEU A 118 5.48 26.38 3.63
C LEU A 118 5.69 24.85 3.58
N LEU A 119 4.88 24.15 2.79
CA LEU A 119 4.98 22.68 2.65
C LEU A 119 6.34 22.27 2.07
N VAL A 120 6.78 22.94 1.00
CA VAL A 120 8.06 22.61 0.35
C VAL A 120 9.24 22.96 1.26
N LEU A 121 9.17 24.10 1.96
CA LEU A 121 10.16 24.47 2.99
C LEU A 121 10.24 23.42 4.10
N THR A 122 9.08 22.99 4.64
CA THR A 122 9.02 21.97 5.69
C THR A 122 9.62 20.65 5.22
N ALA A 123 9.27 20.20 4.03
CA ALA A 123 9.81 18.96 3.46
C ALA A 123 11.32 19.06 3.22
N THR A 124 11.81 20.19 2.70
CA THR A 124 13.25 20.43 2.50
C THR A 124 14.02 20.46 3.82
N ALA A 125 13.48 21.14 4.85
CA ALA A 125 14.06 21.15 6.19
C ALA A 125 14.09 19.73 6.82
N ALA A 126 13.06 18.93 6.58
CA ALA A 126 13.00 17.54 7.01
C ALA A 126 14.07 16.69 6.31
N ILE A 127 14.25 16.82 4.99
CA ILE A 127 15.33 16.16 4.23
C ILE A 127 16.70 16.53 4.81
N GLY A 128 16.95 17.82 4.99
CA GLY A 128 18.22 18.31 5.55
C GLY A 128 18.48 17.85 6.98
N SER A 129 17.43 17.45 7.71
CA SER A 129 17.52 16.89 9.07
C SER A 129 17.55 15.36 9.09
N GLY A 130 17.67 14.69 7.95
CA GLY A 130 17.69 13.22 7.83
C GLY A 130 16.36 12.56 8.15
N LYS A 131 15.25 13.32 8.14
CA LYS A 131 13.90 12.77 8.37
C LYS A 131 13.36 12.13 7.11
N LYS A 132 12.45 11.17 7.27
CA LYS A 132 11.81 10.50 6.15
C LYS A 132 10.78 11.40 5.47
N VAL A 133 10.89 11.54 4.15
CA VAL A 133 9.92 12.26 3.34
C VAL A 133 9.30 11.29 2.34
N ILE A 134 7.98 11.18 2.37
CA ILE A 134 7.19 10.27 1.54
C ILE A 134 6.30 11.11 0.63
N VAL A 135 6.36 10.88 -0.67
CA VAL A 135 5.59 11.60 -1.69
C VAL A 135 4.63 10.64 -2.37
N VAL A 136 3.36 10.98 -2.40
CA VAL A 136 2.27 10.17 -2.97
C VAL A 136 1.73 10.87 -4.23
N PRO A 137 2.20 10.52 -5.44
CA PRO A 137 1.77 11.18 -6.67
C PRO A 137 0.28 10.96 -6.97
N ALA A 138 -0.44 12.06 -7.28
CA ALA A 138 -1.82 11.99 -7.74
C ALA A 138 -2.08 13.06 -8.80
N MET A 139 -2.22 12.63 -10.06
CA MET A 139 -2.32 13.52 -11.21
C MET A 139 -2.90 12.82 -12.44
N ASN A 140 -3.21 13.59 -13.48
CA ASN A 140 -3.59 13.04 -14.77
C ASN A 140 -2.43 12.24 -15.39
N ILE A 141 -2.74 11.15 -16.09
CA ILE A 141 -1.75 10.25 -16.72
C ILE A 141 -0.78 10.98 -17.66
N ARG A 142 -1.24 12.03 -18.34
CA ARG A 142 -0.39 12.83 -19.25
C ARG A 142 0.73 13.55 -18.50
N LEU A 143 0.44 14.01 -17.28
CA LEU A 143 1.46 14.61 -16.41
C LEU A 143 2.41 13.56 -15.85
N LEU A 144 1.87 12.41 -15.45
CA LEU A 144 2.67 11.27 -14.96
C LEU A 144 3.65 10.74 -16.02
N ARG A 145 3.21 10.70 -17.29
CA ARG A 145 4.04 10.23 -18.42
C ARG A 145 5.01 11.31 -18.96
N SER A 146 4.93 12.53 -18.45
CA SER A 146 5.82 13.59 -18.93
C SER A 146 7.28 13.33 -18.51
N PRO A 147 8.26 13.68 -19.36
CA PRO A 147 9.68 13.57 -19.00
C PRO A 147 10.04 14.41 -17.76
N VAL A 148 9.27 15.47 -17.51
CA VAL A 148 9.45 16.34 -16.32
C VAL A 148 9.20 15.56 -15.05
N TYR A 149 8.13 14.73 -15.00
CA TYR A 149 7.84 13.90 -13.83
C TYR A 149 8.99 12.93 -13.53
N GLY A 150 9.45 12.20 -14.56
CA GLY A 150 10.55 11.24 -14.40
C GLY A 150 11.79 11.89 -13.81
N ARG A 151 12.25 13.01 -14.40
CA ARG A 151 13.40 13.76 -13.91
C ARG A 151 13.24 14.24 -12.46
N CYS A 152 12.09 14.85 -12.13
CA CYS A 152 11.84 15.33 -10.77
C CYS A 152 11.83 14.18 -9.75
N VAL A 153 11.30 13.00 -10.12
CA VAL A 153 11.29 11.83 -9.24
C VAL A 153 12.68 11.26 -9.03
N GLU A 154 13.51 11.21 -10.06
CA GLU A 154 14.92 10.78 -9.95
C GLU A 154 15.70 11.68 -8.99
N MET A 155 15.61 13.00 -9.15
CA MET A 155 16.23 13.96 -8.23
C MET A 155 15.75 13.77 -6.79
N LEU A 156 14.44 13.57 -6.57
CA LEU A 156 13.91 13.31 -5.23
C LEU A 156 14.46 12.03 -4.61
N ARG A 157 14.63 10.98 -5.41
CA ARG A 157 15.24 9.71 -4.95
C ARG A 157 16.69 9.90 -4.54
N GLU A 158 17.46 10.69 -5.28
CA GLU A 158 18.85 11.07 -4.92
C GLU A 158 18.91 11.80 -3.57
N TYR A 159 17.87 12.58 -3.22
CA TYR A 159 17.74 13.25 -1.92
C TYR A 159 17.22 12.33 -0.80
N GLY A 160 17.01 11.04 -1.09
CA GLY A 160 16.47 10.08 -0.13
C GLY A 160 14.94 10.19 0.09
N VAL A 161 14.22 10.93 -0.79
CA VAL A 161 12.77 11.04 -0.74
C VAL A 161 12.14 9.78 -1.32
N LEU A 162 11.18 9.22 -0.59
CA LEU A 162 10.47 8.02 -1.00
C LEU A 162 9.23 8.39 -1.82
N VAL A 163 9.26 8.08 -3.09
CA VAL A 163 8.11 8.29 -3.98
C VAL A 163 7.31 6.99 -4.08
N VAL A 164 6.10 7.02 -3.54
CA VAL A 164 5.18 5.88 -3.59
C VAL A 164 4.85 5.56 -5.06
N PRO A 165 4.92 4.29 -5.48
CA PRO A 165 4.53 3.93 -6.84
C PRO A 165 3.13 4.44 -7.18
N PRO A 166 2.93 5.11 -8.33
CA PRO A 166 1.62 5.63 -8.69
C PRO A 166 0.57 4.52 -8.83
N TYR A 167 -0.58 4.70 -8.20
CA TYR A 167 -1.75 3.84 -8.41
C TYR A 167 -2.48 4.32 -9.67
N VAL A 168 -2.26 3.63 -10.79
CA VAL A 168 -2.83 4.01 -12.09
C VAL A 168 -4.11 3.24 -12.36
N GLU A 169 -5.20 3.97 -12.55
CA GLU A 169 -6.50 3.44 -12.92
C GLU A 169 -7.26 4.49 -13.75
N GLU A 170 -7.97 4.06 -14.80
CA GLU A 170 -8.75 4.96 -15.70
C GLU A 170 -7.93 6.18 -16.19
N ASP A 171 -6.73 5.96 -16.68
CA ASP A 171 -5.83 7.01 -17.18
C ASP A 171 -5.51 8.14 -16.19
N LYS A 172 -5.53 7.82 -14.89
CA LYS A 172 -5.16 8.73 -13.80
C LYS A 172 -4.23 8.04 -12.82
N ALA A 173 -3.25 8.75 -12.32
CA ALA A 173 -2.59 8.39 -11.07
C ALA A 173 -3.53 8.82 -9.93
N LYS A 174 -4.34 7.88 -9.47
CA LYS A 174 -5.29 8.08 -8.37
C LYS A 174 -4.58 8.03 -7.03
N TYR A 175 -5.26 8.50 -6.01
CA TYR A 175 -4.84 8.29 -4.63
C TYR A 175 -4.86 6.78 -4.32
N PRO A 176 -3.78 6.20 -3.77
CA PRO A 176 -3.73 4.77 -3.49
C PRO A 176 -4.84 4.29 -2.56
N PRO A 177 -5.17 2.98 -2.55
CA PRO A 177 -6.02 2.40 -1.53
C PRO A 177 -5.50 2.77 -0.13
N LEU A 178 -6.39 3.25 0.72
CA LEU A 178 -6.02 3.83 2.01
C LEU A 178 -5.25 2.84 2.89
N GLN A 179 -5.68 1.59 2.90
CA GLN A 179 -5.04 0.53 3.66
C GLN A 179 -3.59 0.29 3.22
N ASP A 180 -3.33 0.26 1.90
CA ASP A 180 -1.98 0.07 1.37
C ASP A 180 -1.09 1.26 1.72
N LEU A 181 -1.65 2.49 1.64
CA LEU A 181 -0.89 3.70 1.94
C LEU A 181 -0.54 3.83 3.42
N VAL A 182 -1.48 3.54 4.33
CA VAL A 182 -1.22 3.54 5.78
C VAL A 182 -0.16 2.51 6.13
N HIS A 183 -0.25 1.31 5.54
CA HIS A 183 0.73 0.25 5.77
C HIS A 183 2.11 0.62 5.22
N TYR A 184 2.17 1.25 4.05
CA TYR A 184 3.41 1.77 3.48
C TYR A 184 4.07 2.81 4.39
N ILE A 185 3.28 3.76 4.91
CA ILE A 185 3.78 4.79 5.82
C ILE A 185 4.30 4.16 7.11
N ASP A 186 3.56 3.23 7.70
CA ASP A 186 3.97 2.46 8.88
C ASP A 186 5.30 1.74 8.65
N ALA A 187 5.40 0.94 7.60
CA ALA A 187 6.60 0.18 7.27
C ALA A 187 7.81 1.11 7.10
N VAL A 188 7.65 2.22 6.35
CA VAL A 188 8.73 3.20 6.14
C VAL A 188 9.13 3.88 7.44
N VAL A 189 8.17 4.30 8.27
CA VAL A 189 8.46 5.04 9.52
C VAL A 189 9.16 4.14 10.53
N ASN A 190 8.74 2.90 10.68
CA ASN A 190 9.23 1.99 11.72
C ASN A 190 10.43 1.14 11.29
N ARG A 191 10.49 0.72 10.02
CA ARG A 191 11.49 -0.24 9.52
C ARG A 191 12.38 0.30 8.40
N GLY A 192 11.89 1.30 7.67
CA GLY A 192 12.55 1.77 6.46
C GLY A 192 12.28 0.84 5.27
N ARG A 193 13.20 0.83 4.33
CA ARG A 193 13.15 -0.02 3.13
C ARG A 193 14.22 -1.12 3.21
N ASP A 194 14.18 -1.88 4.28
CA ASP A 194 15.17 -2.90 4.61
C ASP A 194 15.09 -4.17 3.72
N LEU A 195 14.04 -4.29 2.90
CA LEU A 195 13.90 -5.32 1.86
C LEU A 195 14.09 -4.75 0.44
N GLU A 196 14.68 -3.56 0.31
CA GLU A 196 14.91 -2.97 -1.02
C GLU A 196 15.85 -3.82 -1.86
N GLY A 197 15.41 -4.10 -3.10
CA GLY A 197 16.12 -5.00 -4.02
C GLY A 197 15.81 -6.48 -3.85
N ALA A 198 15.25 -6.91 -2.72
CA ALA A 198 14.85 -8.30 -2.52
C ALA A 198 13.65 -8.68 -3.42
N ARG A 199 13.65 -9.93 -3.88
CA ARG A 199 12.52 -10.54 -4.59
C ARG A 199 11.84 -11.56 -3.68
N VAL A 200 10.52 -11.42 -3.52
CA VAL A 200 9.73 -12.31 -2.66
C VAL A 200 8.55 -12.88 -3.46
N LEU A 201 8.43 -14.20 -3.48
CA LEU A 201 7.25 -14.86 -3.99
C LEU A 201 6.35 -15.25 -2.81
N VAL A 202 5.08 -14.91 -2.88
CA VAL A 202 4.11 -15.25 -1.85
C VAL A 202 2.95 -15.99 -2.50
N THR A 203 2.51 -17.11 -1.90
CA THR A 203 1.26 -17.75 -2.30
C THR A 203 0.15 -17.39 -1.31
N ALA A 204 -1.10 -17.20 -1.79
CA ALA A 204 -2.23 -16.82 -0.94
C ALA A 204 -3.56 -17.43 -1.41
N GLY A 205 -4.49 -17.55 -0.48
CA GLY A 205 -5.84 -18.04 -0.75
C GLY A 205 -5.96 -19.55 -0.92
N PRO A 206 -7.17 -20.05 -1.06
CA PRO A 206 -7.43 -21.46 -1.35
C PRO A 206 -7.28 -21.73 -2.85
N THR A 207 -7.22 -23.03 -3.23
CA THR A 207 -7.47 -23.48 -4.58
C THR A 207 -8.87 -24.08 -4.70
N ARG A 208 -9.35 -24.26 -5.92
CA ARG A 208 -10.66 -24.82 -6.25
C ARG A 208 -10.46 -26.05 -7.14
N GLU A 209 -10.85 -27.21 -6.65
CA GLU A 209 -10.81 -28.44 -7.42
C GLU A 209 -12.22 -28.76 -7.92
N TYR A 210 -12.43 -28.70 -9.22
CA TYR A 210 -13.75 -28.79 -9.83
C TYR A 210 -14.30 -30.21 -9.81
N ILE A 211 -15.47 -30.38 -9.23
CA ILE A 211 -16.29 -31.60 -9.33
C ILE A 211 -17.07 -31.56 -10.64
N ASP A 212 -17.69 -30.40 -10.92
CA ASP A 212 -18.41 -30.08 -12.15
C ASP A 212 -18.27 -28.56 -12.42
N PRO A 213 -18.83 -28.00 -13.50
CA PRO A 213 -18.73 -26.57 -13.78
C PRO A 213 -19.27 -25.62 -12.68
N VAL A 214 -20.03 -26.17 -11.72
CA VAL A 214 -20.74 -25.38 -10.69
C VAL A 214 -20.19 -25.64 -9.29
N ARG A 215 -19.68 -26.86 -9.01
CA ARG A 215 -19.26 -27.29 -7.68
C ARG A 215 -17.77 -27.51 -7.61
N VAL A 216 -17.20 -27.08 -6.50
CA VAL A 216 -15.77 -27.21 -6.23
C VAL A 216 -15.52 -27.81 -4.85
N LEU A 217 -14.40 -28.52 -4.73
CA LEU A 217 -13.77 -28.85 -3.46
C LEU A 217 -12.74 -27.78 -3.17
N THR A 218 -12.78 -27.15 -1.99
CA THR A 218 -11.90 -26.04 -1.63
C THR A 218 -11.72 -25.95 -0.12
N ASN A 219 -10.63 -25.34 0.33
CA ASN A 219 -10.39 -25.05 1.74
C ASN A 219 -11.03 -23.70 2.13
N PRO A 220 -11.53 -23.54 3.37
CA PRO A 220 -12.10 -22.28 3.85
C PRO A 220 -10.96 -21.31 4.23
N SER A 221 -10.33 -20.70 3.23
CA SER A 221 -9.25 -19.72 3.41
C SER A 221 -9.63 -18.38 2.80
N SER A 222 -9.40 -17.30 3.52
CA SER A 222 -9.56 -15.93 3.03
C SER A 222 -8.38 -15.40 2.22
N GLY A 223 -7.21 -16.04 2.34
CA GLY A 223 -5.95 -15.57 1.78
C GLY A 223 -5.31 -14.42 2.57
N LEU A 224 -5.90 -13.99 3.68
CA LEU A 224 -5.46 -12.81 4.44
C LEU A 224 -3.99 -12.86 4.85
N MET A 225 -3.50 -13.99 5.32
CA MET A 225 -2.10 -14.14 5.75
C MET A 225 -1.13 -13.83 4.60
N GLY A 226 -1.32 -14.46 3.43
CA GLY A 226 -0.46 -14.22 2.27
C GLY A 226 -0.55 -12.78 1.76
N VAL A 227 -1.75 -12.19 1.75
CA VAL A 227 -1.96 -10.79 1.37
C VAL A 227 -1.23 -9.84 2.33
N LEU A 228 -1.27 -10.07 3.65
CA LEU A 228 -0.56 -9.24 4.63
C LEU A 228 0.96 -9.39 4.50
N VAL A 229 1.47 -10.60 4.29
CA VAL A 229 2.91 -10.80 4.02
C VAL A 229 3.35 -10.08 2.75
N ALA A 230 2.59 -10.18 1.67
CA ALA A 230 2.88 -9.49 0.42
C ALA A 230 2.84 -7.96 0.59
N ARG A 231 1.86 -7.44 1.35
CA ARG A 231 1.72 -6.00 1.66
C ARG A 231 2.90 -5.48 2.47
N GLU A 232 3.32 -6.22 3.50
CA GLU A 232 4.48 -5.86 4.32
C GLU A 232 5.77 -5.88 3.50
N ALA A 233 5.99 -6.94 2.72
CA ALA A 233 7.21 -7.08 1.92
C ALA A 233 7.35 -5.94 0.89
N VAL A 234 6.28 -5.63 0.15
CA VAL A 234 6.32 -4.55 -0.86
C VAL A 234 6.44 -3.16 -0.22
N ALA A 235 5.82 -2.93 0.94
CA ALA A 235 5.95 -1.67 1.67
C ALA A 235 7.39 -1.43 2.15
N ARG A 236 8.14 -2.50 2.48
CA ARG A 236 9.55 -2.48 2.87
C ARG A 236 10.51 -2.48 1.69
N GLY A 237 9.99 -2.43 0.46
CA GLY A 237 10.78 -2.23 -0.75
C GLY A 237 11.05 -3.47 -1.59
N ALA A 238 10.54 -4.65 -1.21
CA ALA A 238 10.70 -5.85 -2.00
C ALA A 238 9.93 -5.79 -3.33
N MET A 239 10.44 -6.47 -4.34
CA MET A 239 9.69 -6.84 -5.54
C MET A 239 8.89 -8.11 -5.23
N VAL A 240 7.57 -8.00 -5.18
CA VAL A 240 6.70 -9.10 -4.73
C VAL A 240 5.88 -9.65 -5.88
N THR A 241 5.94 -10.98 -6.06
CA THR A 241 5.01 -11.74 -6.91
C THR A 241 4.03 -12.48 -6.00
N LEU A 242 2.74 -12.19 -6.12
CA LEU A 242 1.66 -12.82 -5.37
C LEU A 242 0.92 -13.81 -6.27
N VAL A 243 1.17 -15.11 -6.07
CA VAL A 243 0.44 -16.20 -6.72
C VAL A 243 -0.75 -16.55 -5.83
N HIS A 244 -1.98 -16.33 -6.33
CA HIS A 244 -3.13 -16.45 -5.44
C HIS A 244 -4.33 -17.13 -6.10
N GLY A 245 -5.03 -17.94 -5.32
CA GLY A 245 -6.38 -18.37 -5.60
C GLY A 245 -7.40 -17.26 -5.29
N PRO A 246 -8.68 -17.59 -5.13
CA PRO A 246 -9.69 -16.63 -4.70
C PRO A 246 -9.32 -15.97 -3.37
N LEU A 247 -9.47 -14.65 -3.30
CA LEU A 247 -9.20 -13.86 -2.09
C LEU A 247 -10.49 -13.22 -1.58
N SER A 248 -10.65 -13.16 -0.26
CA SER A 248 -11.73 -12.41 0.40
C SER A 248 -11.30 -11.00 0.82
N THR A 249 -10.08 -10.59 0.48
CA THR A 249 -9.52 -9.28 0.76
C THR A 249 -8.73 -8.78 -0.45
N ASP A 250 -8.61 -7.47 -0.59
CA ASP A 250 -7.90 -6.88 -1.71
C ASP A 250 -6.39 -7.13 -1.62
N ALA A 251 -5.82 -7.67 -2.70
CA ALA A 251 -4.38 -7.76 -2.86
C ALA A 251 -3.77 -6.36 -3.03
N PRO A 252 -2.56 -6.11 -2.47
CA PRO A 252 -1.89 -4.82 -2.61
C PRO A 252 -1.72 -4.43 -4.07
N TYR A 253 -1.85 -3.15 -4.40
CA TYR A 253 -1.73 -2.71 -5.80
C TYR A 253 -0.28 -2.73 -6.31
N MET A 254 0.69 -2.67 -5.42
CA MET A 254 2.12 -2.60 -5.75
C MET A 254 2.77 -3.96 -6.04
N VAL A 255 2.03 -5.06 -5.97
CA VAL A 255 2.55 -6.41 -6.23
C VAL A 255 2.18 -6.90 -7.63
N GLU A 256 3.04 -7.74 -8.21
CA GLU A 256 2.67 -8.51 -9.39
C GLU A 256 1.69 -9.63 -8.98
N LYS A 257 0.50 -9.63 -9.58
CA LYS A 257 -0.58 -10.57 -9.23
C LYS A 257 -0.69 -11.67 -10.27
N VAL A 258 -0.62 -12.91 -9.81
CA VAL A 258 -0.78 -14.11 -10.65
C VAL A 258 -1.95 -14.90 -10.11
N HIS A 259 -3.12 -14.75 -10.76
CA HIS A 259 -4.32 -15.48 -10.38
C HIS A 259 -4.23 -16.93 -10.85
N VAL A 260 -4.58 -17.86 -9.98
CA VAL A 260 -4.67 -19.30 -10.22
C VAL A 260 -5.98 -19.83 -9.67
N ASP A 261 -6.45 -20.97 -10.19
CA ASP A 261 -7.70 -21.54 -9.74
C ASP A 261 -7.48 -22.89 -9.03
N THR A 262 -6.73 -23.79 -9.64
CA THR A 262 -6.44 -25.13 -9.09
C THR A 262 -5.08 -25.22 -8.40
N THR A 263 -4.87 -26.28 -7.63
CA THR A 263 -3.56 -26.60 -7.02
C THR A 263 -2.49 -26.85 -8.09
N GLU A 264 -2.87 -27.46 -9.21
CA GLU A 264 -1.98 -27.67 -10.36
C GLU A 264 -1.57 -26.34 -10.99
N ASP A 265 -2.51 -25.39 -11.16
CA ASP A 265 -2.20 -24.05 -11.66
C ASP A 265 -1.26 -23.31 -10.73
N MET A 266 -1.49 -23.40 -9.41
CA MET A 266 -0.62 -22.79 -8.42
C MET A 266 0.79 -23.39 -8.46
N ALA A 267 0.92 -24.71 -8.53
CA ALA A 267 2.20 -25.38 -8.64
C ALA A 267 2.92 -25.00 -9.95
N ARG A 268 2.19 -24.94 -11.07
CA ARG A 268 2.74 -24.53 -12.36
C ARG A 268 3.22 -23.07 -12.31
N ALA A 269 2.44 -22.14 -11.77
CA ALA A 269 2.84 -20.75 -11.63
C ALA A 269 4.08 -20.59 -10.73
N VAL A 270 4.13 -21.27 -9.58
CA VAL A 270 5.32 -21.25 -8.70
C VAL A 270 6.55 -21.80 -9.43
N ASN A 271 6.40 -22.89 -10.17
CA ASN A 271 7.51 -23.47 -10.97
C ASN A 271 8.00 -22.47 -12.03
N GLU A 272 7.09 -21.88 -12.81
CA GLU A 272 7.43 -20.92 -13.85
C GLU A 272 8.19 -19.71 -13.29
N TYR A 273 7.65 -19.08 -12.25
CA TYR A 273 8.25 -17.88 -11.66
C TYR A 273 9.59 -18.18 -10.97
N THR A 274 9.72 -19.30 -10.25
CA THR A 274 10.99 -19.69 -9.61
C THR A 274 12.04 -20.21 -10.61
N SER A 275 11.63 -20.61 -11.83
CA SER A 275 12.56 -20.91 -12.91
C SER A 275 13.06 -19.65 -13.60
N LYS A 276 12.19 -18.64 -13.74
CA LYS A 276 12.47 -17.41 -14.48
C LYS A 276 13.26 -16.40 -13.66
N TYR A 277 13.02 -16.34 -12.36
CA TYR A 277 13.61 -15.36 -11.45
C TYR A 277 14.23 -16.03 -10.24
N ASN A 278 15.33 -15.46 -9.74
CA ASN A 278 15.86 -15.81 -8.42
C ASN A 278 15.08 -15.03 -7.34
N TYR A 279 14.50 -15.73 -6.42
CA TYR A 279 13.82 -15.15 -5.26
C TYR A 279 14.70 -15.28 -4.02
N ASP A 280 14.75 -14.21 -3.21
CA ASP A 280 15.43 -14.22 -1.91
C ASP A 280 14.58 -14.92 -0.84
N ALA A 281 13.25 -14.96 -1.04
CA ALA A 281 12.34 -15.69 -0.18
C ALA A 281 11.11 -16.19 -0.96
N VAL A 282 10.64 -17.39 -0.59
CA VAL A 282 9.38 -17.97 -1.06
C VAL A 282 8.52 -18.30 0.14
N VAL A 283 7.37 -17.60 0.26
CA VAL A 283 6.42 -17.75 1.38
C VAL A 283 5.17 -18.48 0.91
N LEU A 284 5.01 -19.73 1.33
CA LEU A 284 3.86 -20.56 0.98
C LEU A 284 2.75 -20.39 2.04
N ALA A 285 1.93 -19.35 1.89
CA ALA A 285 0.82 -19.03 2.79
C ALA A 285 -0.58 -19.36 2.20
N ALA A 286 -0.62 -19.98 1.03
CA ALA A 286 -1.85 -20.47 0.44
C ALA A 286 -2.38 -21.70 1.17
N ALA A 287 -3.66 -22.00 0.97
CA ALA A 287 -4.31 -23.22 1.43
C ALA A 287 -4.77 -24.09 0.21
N PRO A 288 -3.82 -24.66 -0.55
CA PRO A 288 -4.18 -25.51 -1.67
C PRO A 288 -4.89 -26.77 -1.19
N ALA A 289 -5.81 -27.30 -1.99
CA ALA A 289 -6.48 -28.55 -1.72
C ALA A 289 -5.50 -29.73 -1.88
N ASP A 290 -5.48 -30.66 -0.92
CA ASP A 290 -4.62 -31.85 -0.97
C ASP A 290 -5.19 -32.95 -1.87
N TYR A 291 -6.48 -32.87 -2.17
CA TYR A 291 -7.20 -33.82 -2.99
C TYR A 291 -8.04 -33.10 -4.05
N LYS A 292 -8.17 -33.73 -5.22
CA LYS A 292 -9.07 -33.33 -6.30
C LYS A 292 -9.93 -34.50 -6.76
N PRO A 293 -11.09 -34.29 -7.37
CA PRO A 293 -11.84 -35.35 -8.02
C PRO A 293 -10.99 -36.03 -9.09
N LYS A 294 -10.94 -37.36 -9.05
CA LYS A 294 -10.24 -38.18 -10.05
C LYS A 294 -10.84 -37.99 -11.43
N VAL A 295 -12.17 -37.82 -11.50
CA VAL A 295 -12.91 -37.54 -12.71
C VAL A 295 -13.74 -36.28 -12.50
N LYS A 296 -13.48 -35.27 -13.32
CA LYS A 296 -14.27 -34.03 -13.39
C LYS A 296 -15.40 -34.21 -14.38
N SER A 297 -16.65 -33.90 -13.98
CA SER A 297 -17.78 -33.85 -14.89
C SER A 297 -17.77 -32.60 -15.76
N GLU A 298 -17.92 -32.74 -17.06
CA GLU A 298 -18.00 -31.61 -17.99
C GLU A 298 -19.34 -30.88 -17.96
N SER A 299 -20.38 -31.53 -17.45
CA SER A 299 -21.70 -30.94 -17.27
C SER A 299 -22.11 -30.95 -15.79
N LYS A 300 -23.02 -30.03 -15.43
CA LYS A 300 -23.58 -29.98 -14.08
C LYS A 300 -24.26 -31.33 -13.72
N ILE A 301 -23.81 -31.95 -12.66
CA ILE A 301 -24.38 -33.20 -12.14
C ILE A 301 -25.82 -32.92 -11.64
N PRO A 302 -26.84 -33.57 -12.19
CA PRO A 302 -28.23 -33.30 -11.83
C PRO A 302 -28.59 -33.90 -10.45
N THR A 303 -28.99 -33.03 -9.51
CA THR A 303 -29.34 -33.43 -8.14
C THR A 303 -30.61 -34.28 -8.02
N LYS A 304 -31.50 -34.22 -9.03
CA LYS A 304 -32.73 -35.00 -9.02
C LYS A 304 -32.54 -36.49 -9.30
N GLN A 305 -31.40 -36.87 -9.89
CA GLN A 305 -31.10 -38.24 -10.27
C GLN A 305 -30.34 -39.03 -9.19
N PHE A 306 -29.69 -38.33 -8.27
CA PHE A 306 -28.83 -38.96 -7.27
C PHE A 306 -29.22 -38.48 -5.87
N ARG A 307 -29.59 -39.38 -4.96
CA ARG A 307 -29.75 -39.08 -3.53
C ARG A 307 -28.41 -38.91 -2.84
N GLU A 308 -27.39 -39.60 -3.32
CA GLU A 308 -26.03 -39.58 -2.81
C GLU A 308 -25.05 -39.36 -3.97
N LEU A 309 -24.05 -38.55 -3.78
CA LEU A 309 -22.93 -38.34 -4.71
C LEU A 309 -21.65 -38.88 -4.08
N VAL A 310 -21.11 -39.96 -4.62
CA VAL A 310 -19.80 -40.51 -4.21
C VAL A 310 -18.74 -39.94 -5.12
N LEU A 311 -17.71 -39.36 -4.54
CA LEU A 311 -16.55 -38.80 -5.25
C LEU A 311 -15.31 -39.64 -4.96
N GLU A 312 -14.68 -40.16 -6.00
CA GLU A 312 -13.33 -40.68 -5.90
C GLU A 312 -12.36 -39.50 -5.98
N LEU A 313 -11.45 -39.42 -4.99
CA LEU A 313 -10.45 -38.35 -4.92
C LEU A 313 -9.04 -38.94 -5.17
N GLU A 314 -8.20 -38.13 -5.80
CA GLU A 314 -6.76 -38.39 -5.92
C GLU A 314 -5.97 -37.20 -5.34
N SER A 315 -4.70 -37.44 -4.99
CA SER A 315 -3.84 -36.41 -4.41
C SER A 315 -3.41 -35.37 -5.46
N THR A 316 -3.40 -34.11 -5.04
CA THR A 316 -2.86 -33.00 -5.84
C THR A 316 -1.32 -32.90 -5.69
N PRO A 317 -0.63 -32.20 -6.61
CA PRO A 317 0.79 -31.95 -6.46
C PRO A 317 1.07 -31.06 -5.23
N LYS A 318 2.19 -31.28 -4.56
CA LYS A 318 2.65 -30.42 -3.46
C LYS A 318 3.33 -29.17 -4.05
N VAL A 319 2.77 -28.00 -3.80
CA VAL A 319 3.27 -26.70 -4.32
C VAL A 319 4.74 -26.46 -3.93
N VAL A 320 5.15 -26.88 -2.72
CA VAL A 320 6.55 -26.73 -2.27
C VAL A 320 7.55 -27.50 -3.16
N LYS A 321 7.12 -28.59 -3.80
CA LYS A 321 7.98 -29.37 -4.72
C LYS A 321 8.15 -28.72 -6.08
N ALA A 322 7.31 -27.73 -6.40
CA ALA A 322 7.37 -26.98 -7.64
C ALA A 322 8.45 -25.89 -7.64
N ILE A 323 9.03 -25.54 -6.49
CA ILE A 323 10.11 -24.57 -6.38
C ILE A 323 11.39 -25.12 -7.01
N VAL A 324 11.88 -24.49 -8.08
CA VAL A 324 13.06 -24.92 -8.82
C VAL A 324 14.34 -24.33 -8.22
N ASN A 325 14.42 -23.01 -8.19
CA ASN A 325 15.54 -22.29 -7.57
C ASN A 325 15.14 -21.98 -6.13
N LYS A 326 15.65 -22.79 -5.19
CA LYS A 326 15.40 -22.57 -3.77
C LYS A 326 16.28 -21.42 -3.28
N PRO A 327 15.71 -20.45 -2.55
CA PRO A 327 16.46 -19.34 -1.94
C PRO A 327 17.46 -19.82 -0.90
#